data_3c42558e640d25a05b1e6df53fac2f13
#
_entry.id   3c42558e640d25a05b1e6df53fac2f13
#
_cell.length_a   1.000
_cell.length_b   1.000
_cell.length_c   1.000
_cell.angle_alpha   90.00
_cell.angle_beta   90.00
_cell.angle_gamma   90.00
#
_symmetry.space_group_name_H-M   'P 1'
#
loop_
_entity.id
_entity.type
_entity.pdbx_description
1 polymer ?
#
loop_
_entity_poly.entity_id
_entity_poly.type
_entity_poly.pdbx_seq_one_letter_code
_entity_poly.pdbx_strand_id
1 'polypeptide(L)'
;GYSIYDYKTGKFDNDYKTTLEKLKIPSKNILRIGKTPKNEFWAYDHSKIYILNIDNNSLKAYPLSIEKISNISIGVQYIYVMYSNGVLYSINKQTSETREITIPAIYKPLLEDHEPHVYTDQSESIWIYTYQNSLLLYKSNLTQQWEDICLNSCNDIQYNRVQRILDLGDGNVWILTSHMGLVIYNTLNKSLTNLLHNPLKPHTIASNNLNTIYRDKDGIIYIGNFKHGISYYS
;
A
#
# COMPACT_ATOMS: atom_id res chain seq x y z
N GLY A 1 -6.62 18.55 0.93
CA GLY A 1 -6.87 18.80 2.34
C GLY A 1 -7.41 17.58 3.03
N TYR A 2 -7.36 17.57 4.34
CA TYR A 2 -7.89 16.50 5.19
C TYR A 2 -9.03 17.09 6.02
N SER A 3 -10.09 16.30 6.21
CA SER A 3 -11.18 16.61 7.12
C SER A 3 -11.28 15.49 8.14
N ILE A 4 -11.59 15.82 9.36
CA ILE A 4 -11.76 14.85 10.43
C ILE A 4 -13.23 14.75 10.74
N TYR A 5 -13.75 13.54 10.71
CA TYR A 5 -15.11 13.29 11.11
C TYR A 5 -15.16 12.92 12.60
N ASP A 6 -15.85 13.73 13.37
CA ASP A 6 -16.14 13.41 14.76
C ASP A 6 -17.44 12.61 14.83
N TYR A 7 -17.31 11.31 15.08
CA TYR A 7 -18.46 10.39 15.16
C TYR A 7 -19.39 10.68 16.33
N LYS A 8 -18.92 11.38 17.37
CA LYS A 8 -19.77 11.74 18.54
C LYS A 8 -20.69 12.92 18.24
N THR A 9 -20.19 13.88 17.48
CA THR A 9 -20.96 15.08 17.12
C THR A 9 -21.58 15.02 15.73
N GLY A 10 -21.20 14.02 14.90
CA GLY A 10 -21.63 13.90 13.52
C GLY A 10 -21.14 15.00 12.59
N LYS A 11 -20.09 15.73 12.97
CA LYS A 11 -19.57 16.88 12.23
C LYS A 11 -18.20 16.61 11.62
N PHE A 12 -17.93 17.26 10.49
CA PHE A 12 -16.59 17.33 9.92
C PHE A 12 -15.85 18.55 10.45
N ASP A 13 -14.64 18.34 10.97
CA ASP A 13 -13.68 19.39 11.24
C ASP A 13 -12.74 19.52 10.04
N ASN A 14 -12.77 20.65 9.39
CA ASN A 14 -11.93 20.97 8.24
C ASN A 14 -10.63 21.70 8.64
N ASP A 15 -10.45 21.99 9.92
CA ASP A 15 -9.21 22.56 10.42
C ASP A 15 -8.20 21.46 10.78
N TYR A 16 -7.68 20.79 9.75
CA TYR A 16 -6.66 19.77 9.91
C TYR A 16 -5.39 20.29 10.59
N LYS A 17 -5.10 21.60 10.55
CA LYS A 17 -3.92 22.20 11.20
C LYS A 17 -4.02 22.07 12.72
N THR A 18 -5.15 22.45 13.29
CA THR A 18 -5.41 22.27 14.73
C THR A 18 -5.27 20.81 15.14
N THR A 19 -5.68 19.88 14.31
CA THR A 19 -5.52 18.44 14.61
C THR A 19 -4.06 18.00 14.54
N LEU A 20 -3.30 18.41 13.54
CA LEU A 20 -1.87 18.11 13.46
C LEU A 20 -1.12 18.69 14.68
N GLU A 21 -1.50 19.89 15.14
CA GLU A 21 -0.96 20.48 16.37
C GLU A 21 -1.30 19.65 17.61
N LYS A 22 -2.55 19.21 17.76
CA LYS A 22 -2.96 18.29 18.85
C LYS A 22 -2.18 16.96 18.81
N LEU A 23 -1.88 16.47 17.61
CA LEU A 23 -1.06 15.28 17.38
C LEU A 23 0.44 15.58 17.47
N LYS A 24 0.84 16.82 17.78
CA LYS A 24 2.24 17.26 17.86
C LYS A 24 3.06 17.08 16.59
N ILE A 25 2.40 16.98 15.43
CA ILE A 25 3.07 16.88 14.14
C ILE A 25 3.48 18.30 13.71
N PRO A 26 4.78 18.60 13.64
CA PRO A 26 5.27 19.97 13.49
C PRO A 26 5.18 20.54 12.07
N SER A 27 4.58 19.80 11.12
CA SER A 27 4.52 20.22 9.73
C SER A 27 3.12 20.71 9.33
N LYS A 28 3.09 21.82 8.60
CA LYS A 28 1.86 22.39 8.01
C LYS A 28 1.59 21.89 6.58
N ASN A 29 2.54 21.18 5.98
CA ASN A 29 2.53 20.77 4.58
C ASN A 29 2.49 19.24 4.43
N ILE A 30 1.64 18.58 5.18
CA ILE A 30 1.49 17.12 5.11
C ILE A 30 0.94 16.73 3.73
N LEU A 31 1.64 15.84 3.05
CA LEU A 31 1.29 15.31 1.74
C LEU A 31 0.33 14.13 1.85
N ARG A 32 0.61 13.21 2.78
CA ARG A 32 -0.25 12.05 3.04
C ARG A 32 -0.25 11.69 4.51
N ILE A 33 -1.34 11.05 4.94
CA ILE A 33 -1.49 10.45 6.26
C ILE A 33 -2.03 9.03 6.11
N GLY A 34 -1.80 8.22 7.11
CA GLY A 34 -2.36 6.87 7.19
C GLY A 34 -2.27 6.30 8.59
N LYS A 35 -2.80 5.11 8.75
CA LYS A 35 -2.76 4.33 9.99
C LYS A 35 -2.14 2.98 9.72
N THR A 36 -1.30 2.49 10.63
CA THR A 36 -0.79 1.13 10.60
C THR A 36 -1.73 0.18 11.37
N PRO A 37 -1.65 -1.14 11.13
CA PRO A 37 -2.39 -2.11 11.93
C PRO A 37 -2.07 -2.06 13.43
N LYS A 38 -0.90 -1.54 13.80
CA LYS A 38 -0.41 -1.44 15.20
C LYS A 38 -0.82 -0.16 15.91
N ASN A 39 -1.95 0.46 15.55
CA ASN A 39 -2.44 1.68 16.18
C ASN A 39 -1.46 2.87 16.11
N GLU A 40 -0.62 2.91 15.08
CA GLU A 40 0.26 4.03 14.78
C GLU A 40 -0.36 4.88 13.66
N PHE A 41 -0.34 6.19 13.82
CA PHE A 41 -0.56 7.14 12.74
C PHE A 41 0.77 7.51 12.10
N TRP A 42 0.79 7.61 10.79
CA TRP A 42 1.92 8.15 10.08
C TRP A 42 1.48 9.30 9.17
N ALA A 43 2.37 10.25 9.01
CA ALA A 43 2.22 11.36 8.09
C ALA A 43 3.58 11.68 7.49
N TYR A 44 3.62 12.25 6.29
CA TYR A 44 4.87 12.78 5.76
C TYR A 44 4.67 14.11 5.02
N ASP A 45 5.74 14.90 5.04
CA ASP A 45 5.92 16.09 4.23
C ASP A 45 7.11 15.90 3.26
N HIS A 46 7.59 16.98 2.65
CA HIS A 46 8.73 16.92 1.73
C HIS A 46 10.08 16.56 2.38
N SER A 47 10.18 16.55 3.71
CA SER A 47 11.44 16.42 4.43
C SER A 47 11.48 15.30 5.45
N LYS A 48 10.33 14.88 5.97
CA LYS A 48 10.25 13.92 7.07
C LYS A 48 9.02 13.03 6.99
N ILE A 49 9.17 11.82 7.53
CA ILE A 49 8.06 10.96 7.92
C ILE A 49 7.88 11.09 9.43
N TYR A 50 6.67 11.27 9.87
CA TYR A 50 6.25 11.32 11.26
C TYR A 50 5.46 10.05 11.58
N ILE A 51 5.83 9.35 12.65
CA ILE A 51 5.07 8.21 13.17
C ILE A 51 4.67 8.53 14.60
N LEU A 52 3.35 8.62 14.81
CA LEU A 52 2.75 8.82 16.11
C LEU A 52 2.20 7.50 16.62
N ASN A 53 2.73 7.01 17.73
CA ASN A 53 2.12 5.91 18.46
C ASN A 53 1.00 6.46 19.34
N ILE A 54 -0.25 5.98 19.12
CA ILE A 54 -1.44 6.51 19.82
C ILE A 54 -1.47 6.06 21.28
N ASP A 55 -0.98 4.85 21.56
CA ASP A 55 -1.11 4.24 22.89
C ASP A 55 -0.26 4.96 23.95
N ASN A 56 0.95 5.38 23.58
CA ASN A 56 1.89 6.08 24.46
C ASN A 56 2.11 7.56 24.10
N ASN A 57 1.41 8.05 23.08
CA ASN A 57 1.49 9.42 22.58
C ASN A 57 2.94 9.86 22.23
N SER A 58 3.76 8.94 21.74
CA SER A 58 5.14 9.23 21.33
C SER A 58 5.20 9.52 19.83
N LEU A 59 5.91 10.58 19.46
CA LEU A 59 6.16 10.98 18.08
C LEU A 59 7.63 10.73 17.72
N LYS A 60 7.87 10.00 16.62
CA LYS A 60 9.19 9.89 15.99
C LYS A 60 9.16 10.52 14.61
N ALA A 61 10.27 11.14 14.23
CA ALA A 61 10.45 11.74 12.92
C ALA A 61 11.69 11.15 12.24
N TYR A 62 11.54 10.79 10.96
CA TYR A 62 12.61 10.20 10.13
C TYR A 62 12.87 11.13 8.95
N PRO A 63 14.14 11.49 8.69
CA PRO A 63 14.48 12.35 7.55
C PRO A 63 14.23 11.63 6.23
N LEU A 64 13.85 12.40 5.21
CA LEU A 64 13.70 11.96 3.84
C LEU A 64 14.72 12.65 2.94
N SER A 65 15.07 12.01 1.83
CA SER A 65 15.84 12.69 0.78
C SER A 65 14.95 13.71 0.05
N ILE A 66 15.60 14.63 -0.68
CA ILE A 66 14.91 15.73 -1.41
C ILE A 66 14.18 15.20 -2.64
N GLU A 67 14.35 13.93 -3.01
CA GLU A 67 13.75 13.35 -4.20
C GLU A 67 12.24 13.18 -4.08
N LYS A 68 11.55 13.17 -5.21
CA LYS A 68 10.10 13.00 -5.26
C LYS A 68 9.69 11.60 -4.79
N ILE A 69 8.99 11.54 -3.68
CA ILE A 69 8.41 10.32 -3.16
C ILE A 69 7.21 9.92 -4.01
N SER A 70 7.20 8.68 -4.45
CA SER A 70 6.04 8.07 -5.09
C SER A 70 5.08 7.50 -4.05
N ASN A 71 5.61 6.68 -3.14
CA ASN A 71 4.78 6.03 -2.13
C ASN A 71 5.63 5.59 -0.92
N ILE A 72 4.95 5.39 0.22
CA ILE A 72 5.54 4.88 1.47
C ILE A 72 4.72 3.70 1.97
N SER A 73 5.41 2.67 2.47
CA SER A 73 4.81 1.56 3.21
C SER A 73 5.45 1.42 4.59
N ILE A 74 4.62 1.22 5.60
CA ILE A 74 5.06 1.13 6.98
C ILE A 74 4.94 -0.31 7.46
N GLY A 75 6.08 -0.96 7.62
CA GLY A 75 6.17 -2.30 8.20
C GLY A 75 6.28 -2.30 9.73
N VAL A 76 6.58 -3.46 10.28
CA VAL A 76 6.77 -3.64 11.73
C VAL A 76 8.09 -3.02 12.17
N GLN A 77 9.19 -3.35 11.48
CA GLN A 77 10.55 -2.92 11.79
C GLN A 77 11.02 -1.78 10.91
N TYR A 78 10.57 -1.73 9.66
CA TYR A 78 11.07 -0.79 8.66
C TYR A 78 9.97 0.10 8.10
N ILE A 79 10.39 1.27 7.65
CA ILE A 79 9.63 2.15 6.77
C ILE A 79 10.25 2.00 5.38
N TYR A 80 9.46 1.71 4.39
CA TYR A 80 9.88 1.60 3.00
C TYR A 80 9.45 2.84 2.23
N VAL A 81 10.40 3.47 1.55
CA VAL A 81 10.18 4.70 0.78
C VAL A 81 10.53 4.45 -0.67
N MET A 82 9.52 4.47 -1.52
CA MET A 82 9.68 4.36 -2.97
C MET A 82 9.72 5.77 -3.58
N TYR A 83 10.74 6.05 -4.34
CA TYR A 83 10.91 7.29 -5.08
C TYR A 83 10.45 7.14 -6.53
N SER A 84 10.08 8.27 -7.16
CA SER A 84 9.58 8.26 -8.55
C SER A 84 10.61 7.82 -9.58
N ASN A 85 11.89 7.89 -9.26
CA ASN A 85 13.00 7.38 -10.06
C ASN A 85 13.22 5.85 -9.92
N GLY A 86 12.30 5.15 -9.25
CA GLY A 86 12.38 3.70 -9.06
C GLY A 86 13.34 3.23 -7.96
N VAL A 87 13.92 4.15 -7.18
CA VAL A 87 14.80 3.79 -6.05
C VAL A 87 13.99 3.50 -4.81
N LEU A 88 14.34 2.44 -4.10
CA LEU A 88 13.70 2.01 -2.85
C LEU A 88 14.67 2.11 -1.69
N TYR A 89 14.24 2.78 -0.62
CA TYR A 89 14.96 2.79 0.66
C TYR A 89 14.15 2.13 1.77
N SER A 90 14.87 1.51 2.70
CA SER A 90 14.34 1.11 4.00
C SER A 90 14.94 1.98 5.11
N ILE A 91 14.11 2.38 6.06
CA ILE A 91 14.53 3.11 7.26
C ILE A 91 14.18 2.25 8.46
N ASN A 92 15.16 1.89 9.28
CA ASN A 92 14.92 1.13 10.50
C ASN A 92 14.22 2.02 11.55
N LYS A 93 13.06 1.59 12.05
CA LYS A 93 12.25 2.37 13.01
C LYS A 93 12.92 2.58 14.38
N GLN A 94 13.87 1.72 14.77
CA GLN A 94 14.59 1.82 16.04
C GLN A 94 15.83 2.67 15.93
N THR A 95 16.69 2.37 14.95
CA THR A 95 18.01 3.00 14.80
C THR A 95 17.98 4.24 13.91
N SER A 96 16.93 4.44 13.12
CA SER A 96 16.83 5.45 12.05
C SER A 96 17.86 5.27 10.92
N GLU A 97 18.54 4.14 10.87
CA GLU A 97 19.47 3.83 9.79
C GLU A 97 18.71 3.66 8.48
N THR A 98 19.19 4.30 7.43
CA THR A 98 18.63 4.23 6.08
C THR A 98 19.52 3.39 5.19
N ARG A 99 18.92 2.45 4.44
CA ARG A 99 19.62 1.60 3.48
C ARG A 99 18.86 1.53 2.18
N GLU A 100 19.58 1.59 1.07
CA GLU A 100 19.00 1.32 -0.24
C GLU A 100 18.75 -0.18 -0.39
N ILE A 101 17.57 -0.51 -0.94
CA ILE A 101 17.21 -1.88 -1.32
C ILE A 101 17.43 -2.01 -2.82
N THR A 102 18.41 -2.81 -3.20
CA THR A 102 18.74 -3.04 -4.61
C THR A 102 17.60 -3.79 -5.29
N ILE A 103 17.00 -3.17 -6.30
CA ILE A 103 16.05 -3.79 -7.23
C ILE A 103 16.86 -4.22 -8.46
N PRO A 104 16.63 -5.42 -9.04
CA PRO A 104 17.37 -5.87 -10.22
C PRO A 104 17.26 -4.85 -11.37
N ALA A 105 18.38 -4.54 -11.99
CA ALA A 105 18.49 -3.47 -13.00
C ALA A 105 17.55 -3.64 -14.21
N ILE A 106 17.17 -4.88 -14.52
CA ILE A 106 16.22 -5.20 -15.59
C ILE A 106 14.83 -4.57 -15.39
N TYR A 107 14.42 -4.30 -14.14
CA TYR A 107 13.13 -3.70 -13.80
C TYR A 107 13.16 -2.18 -13.76
N LYS A 108 14.36 -1.57 -13.75
CA LYS A 108 14.49 -0.12 -13.62
C LYS A 108 13.71 0.68 -14.67
N PRO A 109 13.73 0.35 -15.97
CA PRO A 109 12.94 1.07 -16.98
C PRO A 109 11.42 0.94 -16.79
N LEU A 110 10.96 -0.11 -16.09
CA LEU A 110 9.55 -0.34 -15.79
C LEU A 110 9.08 0.40 -14.53
N LEU A 111 10.00 0.92 -13.73
CA LEU A 111 9.71 1.67 -12.51
C LEU A 111 9.84 3.18 -12.72
N GLU A 112 10.86 3.63 -13.44
CA GLU A 112 11.09 5.04 -13.72
C GLU A 112 9.89 5.63 -14.47
N ASP A 113 9.38 6.78 -14.00
CA ASP A 113 8.27 7.50 -14.58
C ASP A 113 6.92 6.75 -14.67
N HIS A 114 6.81 5.57 -14.03
CA HIS A 114 5.59 4.75 -14.05
C HIS A 114 4.87 4.70 -12.69
N GLU A 115 5.11 5.69 -11.84
CA GLU A 115 4.50 5.82 -10.52
C GLU A 115 4.64 4.51 -9.69
N PRO A 116 5.87 4.09 -9.36
CA PRO A 116 6.09 2.85 -8.62
C PRO A 116 5.55 2.96 -7.20
N HIS A 117 4.93 1.90 -6.74
CA HIS A 117 4.40 1.77 -5.39
C HIS A 117 5.08 0.63 -4.66
N VAL A 118 5.33 0.83 -3.37
CA VAL A 118 5.78 -0.21 -2.45
C VAL A 118 4.67 -0.56 -1.48
N TYR A 119 4.49 -1.83 -1.22
CA TYR A 119 3.67 -2.37 -0.15
C TYR A 119 4.49 -3.38 0.64
N THR A 120 4.37 -3.41 1.95
CA THR A 120 4.96 -4.44 2.81
C THR A 120 3.86 -5.21 3.52
N ASP A 121 3.97 -6.51 3.49
CA ASP A 121 3.04 -7.42 4.16
C ASP A 121 3.41 -7.63 5.63
N GLN A 122 2.63 -8.43 6.35
CA GLN A 122 2.83 -8.69 7.78
C GLN A 122 4.12 -9.49 8.07
N SER A 123 4.67 -10.18 7.08
CA SER A 123 5.94 -10.89 7.17
C SER A 123 7.15 -10.02 6.84
N GLU A 124 6.97 -8.72 6.61
CA GLU A 124 7.99 -7.77 6.13
C GLU A 124 8.53 -8.11 4.73
N SER A 125 7.81 -8.90 3.94
CA SER A 125 8.12 -9.06 2.53
C SER A 125 7.69 -7.82 1.75
N ILE A 126 8.37 -7.56 0.64
CA ILE A 126 8.21 -6.32 -0.14
C ILE A 126 7.53 -6.64 -1.45
N TRP A 127 6.52 -5.83 -1.78
CA TRP A 127 5.81 -5.85 -3.04
C TRP A 127 6.03 -4.52 -3.73
N ILE A 128 6.37 -4.55 -5.03
CA ILE A 128 6.50 -3.35 -5.87
C ILE A 128 5.60 -3.53 -7.08
N TYR A 129 4.83 -2.49 -7.36
CA TYR A 129 3.93 -2.46 -8.51
C TYR A 129 3.82 -1.04 -9.08
N THR A 130 3.28 -0.91 -10.26
CA THR A 130 3.02 0.38 -10.89
C THR A 130 1.57 0.49 -11.33
N TYR A 131 1.06 1.71 -11.45
CA TYR A 131 -0.28 1.95 -11.98
C TYR A 131 -0.32 2.03 -13.51
N GLN A 132 0.81 2.10 -14.16
CA GLN A 132 0.89 2.38 -15.60
C GLN A 132 1.25 1.15 -16.44
N ASN A 133 1.81 0.12 -15.81
CA ASN A 133 2.12 -1.16 -16.45
C ASN A 133 1.69 -2.33 -15.55
N SER A 134 1.91 -3.56 -15.99
CA SER A 134 1.52 -4.77 -15.27
C SER A 134 2.61 -5.31 -14.33
N LEU A 135 3.66 -4.52 -14.03
CA LEU A 135 4.74 -4.98 -13.16
C LEU A 135 4.22 -5.28 -11.75
N LEU A 136 4.54 -6.46 -11.26
CA LEU A 136 4.38 -6.85 -9.87
C LEU A 136 5.59 -7.66 -9.42
N LEU A 137 6.44 -7.06 -8.61
CA LEU A 137 7.60 -7.71 -8.01
C LEU A 137 7.30 -8.07 -6.56
N TYR A 138 7.80 -9.22 -6.16
CA TYR A 138 7.76 -9.71 -4.80
C TYR A 138 9.17 -10.02 -4.31
N LYS A 139 9.54 -9.52 -3.13
CA LYS A 139 10.77 -9.87 -2.45
C LYS A 139 10.43 -10.51 -1.11
N SER A 140 10.64 -11.80 -1.03
CA SER A 140 10.42 -12.54 0.22
C SER A 140 11.39 -12.08 1.31
N ASN A 141 10.88 -11.84 2.50
CA ASN A 141 11.72 -11.54 3.66
C ASN A 141 12.57 -12.75 4.09
N LEU A 142 12.14 -13.96 3.79
CA LEU A 142 12.87 -15.19 4.12
C LEU A 142 14.04 -15.45 3.17
N THR A 143 13.79 -15.43 1.86
CA THR A 143 14.79 -15.78 0.85
C THR A 143 15.62 -14.58 0.39
N GLN A 144 15.14 -13.37 0.63
CA GLN A 144 15.72 -12.11 0.16
C GLN A 144 15.84 -12.01 -1.37
N GLN A 145 15.14 -12.88 -2.11
CA GLN A 145 15.16 -12.90 -3.58
C GLN A 145 13.96 -12.16 -4.15
N TRP A 146 14.18 -11.48 -5.28
CA TRP A 146 13.14 -10.87 -6.07
C TRP A 146 12.52 -11.88 -7.02
N GLU A 147 11.21 -11.86 -7.12
CA GLU A 147 10.40 -12.66 -8.04
C GLU A 147 9.48 -11.72 -8.80
N ASP A 148 9.36 -11.93 -10.11
CA ASP A 148 8.34 -11.28 -10.93
C ASP A 148 7.08 -12.13 -10.89
N ILE A 149 6.02 -11.59 -10.34
CA ILE A 149 4.71 -12.26 -10.27
C ILE A 149 3.96 -11.94 -11.54
N CYS A 150 4.11 -12.80 -12.54
CA CYS A 150 3.37 -12.67 -13.79
C CYS A 150 1.87 -12.89 -13.52
N LEU A 151 1.07 -11.84 -13.51
CA LEU A 151 -0.38 -11.90 -13.33
C LEU A 151 -1.10 -12.48 -14.56
N ASN A 152 -0.42 -12.55 -15.68
CA ASN A 152 -0.93 -13.08 -16.95
C ASN A 152 -0.06 -14.25 -17.43
N SER A 153 -0.67 -15.16 -18.20
CA SER A 153 0.10 -15.90 -19.20
C SER A 153 0.77 -14.87 -20.12
N CYS A 154 2.08 -14.76 -20.06
CA CYS A 154 3.01 -13.72 -20.53
C CYS A 154 2.76 -12.96 -21.85
N ASN A 155 1.59 -13.05 -22.47
CA ASN A 155 1.27 -12.52 -23.80
C ASN A 155 0.31 -11.32 -23.85
N ASP A 156 -0.40 -10.98 -22.73
CA ASP A 156 -1.37 -9.88 -22.71
C ASP A 156 -1.02 -8.78 -21.69
N ILE A 157 0.21 -8.33 -21.73
CA ILE A 157 0.84 -7.45 -20.74
C ILE A 157 0.22 -6.04 -20.65
N GLN A 158 -0.54 -5.61 -21.63
CA GLN A 158 -0.88 -4.17 -21.76
C GLN A 158 -2.00 -3.65 -20.84
N TYR A 159 -2.81 -4.51 -20.20
CA TYR A 159 -4.05 -4.03 -19.57
C TYR A 159 -4.25 -4.35 -18.10
N ASN A 160 -3.42 -5.18 -17.48
CA ASN A 160 -3.64 -5.59 -16.08
C ASN A 160 -2.75 -4.83 -15.09
N ARG A 161 -3.25 -3.69 -14.68
CA ARG A 161 -2.55 -2.84 -13.70
C ARG A 161 -2.94 -3.25 -12.29
N VAL A 162 -1.96 -3.38 -11.43
CA VAL A 162 -2.19 -3.55 -9.99
C VAL A 162 -2.68 -2.23 -9.41
N GLN A 163 -3.82 -2.26 -8.75
CA GLN A 163 -4.40 -1.07 -8.11
C GLN A 163 -4.08 -1.00 -6.63
N ARG A 164 -4.21 -2.12 -5.91
CA ARG A 164 -3.93 -2.23 -4.47
C ARG A 164 -3.55 -3.66 -4.12
N ILE A 165 -2.86 -3.79 -3.01
CA ILE A 165 -2.49 -5.06 -2.39
C ILE A 165 -2.97 -5.04 -0.95
N LEU A 166 -3.50 -6.17 -0.48
CA LEU A 166 -3.89 -6.41 0.91
C LEU A 166 -3.43 -7.80 1.33
N ASP A 167 -2.57 -7.87 2.34
CA ASP A 167 -2.22 -9.11 3.01
C ASP A 167 -3.25 -9.47 4.09
N LEU A 168 -3.76 -10.68 4.07
CA LEU A 168 -4.71 -11.17 5.06
C LEU A 168 -4.03 -11.78 6.30
N GLY A 169 -2.73 -12.06 6.23
CA GLY A 169 -1.95 -12.64 7.33
C GLY A 169 -2.03 -14.17 7.43
N ASP A 170 -2.68 -14.82 6.47
CA ASP A 170 -2.85 -16.27 6.37
C ASP A 170 -2.03 -16.90 5.23
N GLY A 171 -1.09 -16.15 4.68
CA GLY A 171 -0.31 -16.51 3.51
C GLY A 171 -0.99 -16.14 2.17
N ASN A 172 -2.21 -15.63 2.21
CA ASN A 172 -2.89 -15.14 1.01
C ASN A 172 -2.80 -13.61 0.92
N VAL A 173 -2.34 -13.15 -0.22
CA VAL A 173 -2.25 -11.72 -0.56
C VAL A 173 -3.25 -11.42 -1.67
N TRP A 174 -4.14 -10.50 -1.40
CA TRP A 174 -5.16 -10.05 -2.33
C TRP A 174 -4.65 -8.89 -3.17
N ILE A 175 -4.69 -9.05 -4.48
CA ILE A 175 -4.17 -8.11 -5.47
C ILE A 175 -5.34 -7.64 -6.33
N LEU A 176 -5.69 -6.37 -6.19
CA LEU A 176 -6.72 -5.74 -7.00
C LEU A 176 -6.14 -5.33 -8.34
N THR A 177 -6.86 -5.63 -9.40
CA THR A 177 -6.44 -5.28 -10.76
C THR A 177 -7.47 -4.42 -11.48
N SER A 178 -7.04 -3.75 -12.53
CA SER A 178 -7.92 -2.91 -13.34
C SER A 178 -8.85 -3.70 -14.28
N HIS A 179 -8.54 -4.95 -14.61
CA HIS A 179 -9.33 -5.73 -15.59
C HIS A 179 -9.47 -7.22 -15.28
N MET A 180 -8.62 -7.78 -14.41
CA MET A 180 -8.65 -9.20 -14.06
C MET A 180 -9.39 -9.50 -12.74
N GLY A 181 -10.16 -8.56 -12.23
CA GLY A 181 -10.84 -8.73 -10.95
C GLY A 181 -9.87 -8.81 -9.78
N LEU A 182 -10.16 -9.69 -8.85
CA LEU A 182 -9.35 -9.94 -7.66
C LEU A 182 -8.46 -11.15 -7.89
N VAL A 183 -7.14 -10.94 -7.83
CA VAL A 183 -6.15 -12.01 -7.85
C VAL A 183 -5.74 -12.32 -6.43
N ILE A 184 -5.75 -13.58 -6.06
CA ILE A 184 -5.25 -14.07 -4.78
C ILE A 184 -3.95 -14.84 -5.05
N TYR A 185 -2.86 -14.32 -4.47
CA TYR A 185 -1.56 -14.98 -4.50
C TYR A 185 -1.29 -15.63 -3.15
N ASN A 186 -1.02 -16.93 -3.16
CA ASN A 186 -0.58 -17.63 -1.96
C ASN A 186 0.95 -17.65 -1.89
N THR A 187 1.50 -17.00 -0.86
CA THR A 187 2.96 -16.83 -0.71
C THR A 187 3.69 -18.14 -0.32
N LEU A 188 2.97 -19.14 0.18
CA LEU A 188 3.55 -20.41 0.63
C LEU A 188 3.74 -21.38 -0.53
N ASN A 189 2.72 -21.54 -1.37
CA ASN A 189 2.75 -22.49 -2.50
C ASN A 189 2.87 -21.81 -3.87
N LYS A 190 2.94 -20.47 -3.90
CA LYS A 190 3.06 -19.63 -5.10
C LYS A 190 1.90 -19.77 -6.09
N SER A 191 0.74 -20.22 -5.64
CA SER A 191 -0.43 -20.37 -6.51
C SER A 191 -1.14 -19.02 -6.70
N LEU A 192 -1.72 -18.85 -7.88
CA LEU A 192 -2.56 -17.71 -8.25
C LEU A 192 -3.99 -18.20 -8.50
N THR A 193 -4.97 -17.50 -7.92
CA THR A 193 -6.40 -17.73 -8.15
C THR A 193 -7.07 -16.42 -8.52
N ASN A 194 -7.86 -16.40 -9.58
CA ASN A 194 -8.59 -15.22 -10.00
C ASN A 194 -10.07 -15.33 -9.64
N LEU A 195 -10.58 -14.34 -8.94
CA LEU A 195 -12.01 -14.15 -8.68
C LEU A 195 -12.53 -13.07 -9.64
N LEU A 196 -13.41 -13.51 -10.55
CA LEU A 196 -13.96 -12.67 -11.61
C LEU A 196 -15.43 -12.34 -11.34
N HIS A 197 -15.85 -11.19 -11.83
CA HIS A 197 -17.27 -10.86 -11.96
C HIS A 197 -17.96 -11.87 -12.89
N ASN A 198 -19.09 -12.41 -12.43
CA ASN A 198 -19.96 -13.23 -13.24
C ASN A 198 -21.42 -12.79 -13.03
N PRO A 199 -22.04 -12.15 -14.06
CA PRO A 199 -23.41 -11.63 -13.91
C PRO A 199 -24.48 -12.72 -13.74
N LEU A 200 -24.12 -13.97 -14.05
CA LEU A 200 -25.04 -15.12 -13.93
C LEU A 200 -24.91 -15.83 -12.57
N LYS A 201 -23.92 -15.44 -11.73
CA LYS A 201 -23.69 -16.05 -10.43
C LYS A 201 -23.84 -15.00 -9.33
N PRO A 202 -24.74 -15.23 -8.35
CA PRO A 202 -24.76 -14.40 -7.14
C PRO A 202 -23.44 -14.54 -6.37
N HIS A 203 -23.15 -13.56 -5.54
CA HIS A 203 -21.97 -13.56 -4.65
C HIS A 203 -20.61 -13.52 -5.36
N THR A 204 -20.53 -12.95 -6.57
CA THR A 204 -19.27 -12.56 -7.20
C THR A 204 -19.01 -11.07 -7.01
N ILE A 205 -17.77 -10.64 -7.22
CA ILE A 205 -17.43 -9.19 -7.24
C ILE A 205 -18.26 -8.47 -8.30
N ALA A 206 -18.60 -7.21 -8.05
CA ALA A 206 -19.50 -6.46 -8.92
C ALA A 206 -18.84 -6.00 -10.25
N SER A 207 -17.53 -6.04 -10.35
CA SER A 207 -16.77 -5.68 -11.57
C SER A 207 -15.38 -6.32 -11.56
N ASN A 208 -14.81 -6.55 -12.74
CA ASN A 208 -13.39 -6.92 -12.87
C ASN A 208 -12.44 -5.72 -12.79
N ASN A 209 -12.97 -4.50 -12.75
CA ASN A 209 -12.18 -3.29 -12.57
C ASN A 209 -12.31 -2.83 -11.11
N LEU A 210 -11.25 -3.05 -10.35
CA LEU A 210 -11.21 -2.82 -8.91
C LEU A 210 -10.28 -1.65 -8.60
N ASN A 211 -10.67 -0.77 -7.64
CA ASN A 211 -9.92 0.44 -7.34
C ASN A 211 -9.29 0.46 -5.96
N THR A 212 -10.02 -0.02 -4.96
CA THR A 212 -9.60 0.11 -3.56
C THR A 212 -10.03 -1.09 -2.76
N ILE A 213 -9.30 -1.38 -1.69
CA ILE A 213 -9.60 -2.43 -0.74
C ILE A 213 -9.34 -1.92 0.65
N TYR A 214 -10.21 -2.29 1.58
CA TYR A 214 -10.09 -1.96 2.98
C TYR A 214 -10.59 -3.13 3.83
N ARG A 215 -9.84 -3.48 4.86
CA ARG A 215 -10.25 -4.43 5.89
C ARG A 215 -10.56 -3.66 7.16
N ASP A 216 -11.75 -3.84 7.69
CA ASP A 216 -12.13 -3.20 8.95
C ASP A 216 -11.62 -3.99 10.18
N LYS A 217 -11.92 -3.46 11.36
CA LYS A 217 -11.52 -4.06 12.65
C LYS A 217 -12.20 -5.41 12.93
N ASP A 218 -13.35 -5.65 12.32
CA ASP A 218 -14.16 -6.87 12.49
C ASP A 218 -13.78 -7.94 11.43
N GLY A 219 -12.79 -7.62 10.57
CA GLY A 219 -12.25 -8.51 9.54
C GLY A 219 -13.00 -8.45 8.22
N ILE A 220 -14.05 -7.65 8.11
CA ILE A 220 -14.81 -7.49 6.86
C ILE A 220 -13.96 -6.75 5.84
N ILE A 221 -13.90 -7.28 4.63
CA ILE A 221 -13.13 -6.70 3.53
C ILE A 221 -14.11 -6.01 2.57
N TYR A 222 -13.84 -4.74 2.31
CA TYR A 222 -14.59 -3.91 1.37
C TYR A 222 -13.76 -3.67 0.12
N ILE A 223 -14.34 -3.91 -1.04
CA ILE A 223 -13.69 -3.73 -2.35
C ILE A 223 -14.49 -2.71 -3.16
N GLY A 224 -13.85 -1.60 -3.49
CA GLY A 224 -14.41 -0.60 -4.38
C GLY A 224 -14.29 -1.04 -5.83
N ASN A 225 -15.43 -1.11 -6.52
CA ASN A 225 -15.53 -1.47 -7.92
C ASN A 225 -15.70 -0.20 -8.77
N PHE A 226 -14.94 -0.08 -9.85
CA PHE A 226 -15.05 1.10 -10.71
C PHE A 226 -16.45 1.20 -11.32
N LYS A 227 -17.17 2.28 -11.01
CA LYS A 227 -18.54 2.56 -11.42
C LYS A 227 -19.62 1.55 -10.96
N HIS A 228 -19.29 0.56 -10.12
CA HIS A 228 -20.21 -0.50 -9.70
C HIS A 228 -20.36 -0.61 -8.18
N GLY A 229 -20.02 0.46 -7.43
CA GLY A 229 -20.18 0.51 -5.98
C GLY A 229 -19.17 -0.33 -5.21
N ILE A 230 -19.63 -0.95 -4.13
CA ILE A 230 -18.77 -1.68 -3.19
C ILE A 230 -19.24 -3.12 -3.08
N SER A 231 -18.32 -4.06 -3.22
CA SER A 231 -18.48 -5.46 -2.82
C SER A 231 -17.89 -5.64 -1.42
N TYR A 232 -18.45 -6.57 -0.63
CA TYR A 232 -17.85 -6.92 0.66
C TYR A 232 -17.73 -8.44 0.80
N TYR A 233 -16.75 -8.84 1.62
CA TYR A 233 -16.48 -10.23 1.98
C TYR A 233 -16.34 -10.32 3.50
N SER A 234 -17.07 -11.26 4.12
CA SER A 234 -17.11 -11.50 5.57
C SER A 234 -16.81 -12.95 5.90
#